data_9ba820544ea36922cfda6a25b77f668a
#
_entry.id   9ba820544ea36922cfda6a25b77f668a
#
_cell.length_a   1.000
_cell.length_b   1.000
_cell.length_c   1.000
_cell.angle_alpha   90.00
_cell.angle_beta   90.00
_cell.angle_gamma   90.00
#
_symmetry.space_group_name_H-M   'P 1'
#
loop_
_entity.id
_entity.type
_entity.pdbx_description
1 polymer ?
#
loop_
_entity_poly.entity_id
_entity_poly.type
_entity_poly.pdbx_seq_one_letter_code
_entity_poly.pdbx_strand_id
1 'polypeptide(L)' 'MKNRIDNLNINNRGRSIDQYTKDGVFINTYKSITQASKSLDISITNISNCLRGDNKSAGGFIFKYHYAD' A
#
# COMPACT_ATOMS: atom_id res chain seq x y z
N MET A 1 11.78 8.60 -21.93
CA MET A 1 11.51 8.17 -21.83
C MET A 1 11.26 7.72 -21.56
N LYS A 2 11.31 7.78 -21.25
CA LYS A 2 10.99 7.33 -20.94
C LYS A 2 10.48 6.85 -20.64
N ASN A 3 10.28 7.05 -20.45
CA ASN A 3 9.65 6.50 -20.13
C ASN A 3 9.19 6.01 -19.88
N ARG A 4 9.06 5.93 -19.82
CA ARG A 4 8.53 5.61 -19.49
C ARG A 4 8.10 4.86 -19.34
N ILE A 5 8.02 4.53 -19.48
CA ILE A 5 7.61 3.95 -19.29
C ILE A 5 7.60 3.21 -18.93
N ASP A 6 7.61 2.85 -19.11
CA ASP A 6 7.64 2.04 -18.59
C ASP A 6 7.76 1.68 -17.70
N ASN A 7 7.67 1.49 -17.96
CA ASN A 7 8.10 1.02 -16.77
C ASN A 7 7.21 1.25 -15.61
N LEU A 8 6.23 1.62 -15.80
CA LEU A 8 5.24 1.97 -14.87
C LEU A 8 4.66 0.80 -14.16
N ASN A 9 4.46 -0.28 -14.83
CA ASN A 9 3.92 -1.47 -14.24
C ASN A 9 4.82 -2.02 -13.21
N ILE A 10 6.08 -1.90 -13.46
CA ILE A 10 7.09 -2.37 -12.56
C ILE A 10 6.98 -1.66 -11.26
N ASN A 11 6.65 -0.39 -11.32
CA ASN A 11 6.57 0.43 -10.14
C ASN A 11 5.51 -0.03 -9.17
N ASN A 12 4.42 -0.59 -9.67
CA ASN A 12 3.37 -1.04 -8.80
C ASN A 12 3.81 -2.12 -7.85
N ARG A 13 4.75 -2.94 -8.26
CA ARG A 13 5.18 -4.04 -7.45
C ARG A 13 6.07 -3.62 -6.31
N GLY A 14 6.78 -2.53 -6.47
CA GLY A 14 7.71 -2.08 -5.45
C GLY A 14 7.27 -0.85 -4.73
N ARG A 15 6.03 -0.44 -4.91
CA ARG A 15 5.59 0.81 -4.30
C ARG A 15 5.44 0.67 -2.81
N SER A 16 5.90 1.72 -2.12
CA SER A 16 5.71 1.82 -0.69
C SER A 16 4.25 2.11 -0.39
N ILE A 17 3.81 1.69 0.77
CA ILE A 17 2.45 1.98 1.22
C ILE A 17 2.50 2.53 2.64
N ASP A 18 1.53 3.39 2.95
CA ASP A 18 1.40 3.98 4.26
C ASP A 18 0.25 3.33 5.01
N GLN A 19 0.44 3.13 6.30
CA GLN A 19 -0.57 2.57 7.18
C GLN A 19 -1.12 3.67 8.07
N TYR A 20 -2.46 3.73 8.16
CA TYR A 20 -3.15 4.70 9.02
C TYR A 20 -4.14 3.99 9.91
N THR A 21 -4.44 4.62 11.05
CA THR A 21 -5.58 4.16 11.85
C THR A 21 -6.86 4.46 11.08
N LYS A 22 -7.97 3.90 11.53
CA LYS A 22 -9.26 4.19 10.91
C LYS A 22 -9.63 5.67 11.01
N ASP A 23 -9.07 6.36 11.97
CA ASP A 23 -9.29 7.79 12.16
C ASP A 23 -8.39 8.63 11.25
N GLY A 24 -7.50 8.00 10.50
CA GLY A 24 -6.65 8.71 9.58
C GLY A 24 -5.31 9.14 10.14
N VAL A 25 -4.91 8.60 11.29
CA VAL A 25 -3.63 8.94 11.89
C VAL A 25 -2.54 8.03 11.31
N PHE A 26 -1.48 8.63 10.79
CA PHE A 26 -0.37 7.89 10.21
C PHE A 26 0.35 7.03 11.25
N ILE A 27 0.65 5.79 10.87
CA ILE A 27 1.36 4.85 11.75
C ILE A 27 2.74 4.54 11.21
N ASN A 28 2.82 4.06 9.98
CA ASN A 28 4.09 3.56 9.44
C ASN A 28 4.03 3.48 7.92
N THR A 29 5.21 3.38 7.31
CA THR A 29 5.36 3.17 5.88
C THR A 29 6.06 1.84 5.65
N TYR A 30 5.55 1.05 4.73
CA TYR A 30 6.16 -0.24 4.35
C TYR A 30 6.65 -0.15 2.92
N LYS A 31 7.72 -0.86 2.62
CA LYS A 31 8.34 -0.80 1.30
C LYS A 31 7.50 -1.47 0.23
N SER A 32 6.64 -2.41 0.63
CA SER A 32 5.80 -3.12 -0.32
C SER A 32 4.60 -3.68 0.39
N ILE A 33 3.62 -4.10 -0.41
CA ILE A 33 2.44 -4.78 0.13
C ILE A 33 2.85 -6.06 0.84
N THR A 34 3.80 -6.78 0.25
CA THR A 34 4.27 -8.03 0.84
C THR A 34 4.86 -7.79 2.21
N GLN A 35 5.68 -6.75 2.35
CA GLN A 35 6.28 -6.45 3.64
C GLN A 35 5.22 -6.10 4.67
N ALA A 36 4.24 -5.29 4.29
CA ALA A 36 3.17 -4.93 5.20
C ALA A 36 2.36 -6.16 5.62
N SER A 37 2.07 -7.03 4.66
CA SER A 37 1.33 -8.25 4.93
C SER A 37 2.04 -9.11 5.97
N LYS A 38 3.33 -9.29 5.79
CA LYS A 38 4.11 -10.13 6.71
C LYS A 38 4.24 -9.49 8.09
N SER A 39 4.46 -8.19 8.13
CA SER A 39 4.65 -7.48 9.39
C SER A 39 3.38 -7.43 10.21
N LEU A 40 2.24 -7.33 9.56
CA LEU A 40 0.97 -7.12 10.24
C LEU A 40 0.10 -8.38 10.28
N ASP A 41 0.52 -9.43 9.59
CA ASP A 41 -0.25 -10.66 9.46
C ASP A 41 -1.62 -10.38 8.86
N ILE A 42 -1.64 -9.58 7.82
CA ILE A 42 -2.85 -9.25 7.07
C ILE A 42 -2.68 -9.76 5.65
N SER A 43 -3.75 -10.32 5.11
CA SER A 43 -3.72 -10.86 3.75
C SER A 43 -3.33 -9.81 2.73
N ILE A 44 -2.45 -10.19 1.80
CA ILE A 44 -2.06 -9.31 0.70
C ILE A 44 -3.29 -8.86 -0.08
N THR A 45 -4.23 -9.76 -0.30
CA THR A 45 -5.46 -9.45 -1.01
C THR A 45 -6.24 -8.34 -0.31
N ASN A 46 -6.34 -8.43 1.02
CA ASN A 46 -7.07 -7.43 1.78
C ASN A 46 -6.41 -6.06 1.69
N ILE A 47 -5.08 -6.02 1.81
CA ILE A 47 -4.36 -4.76 1.69
C ILE A 47 -4.52 -4.19 0.29
N SER A 48 -4.39 -5.03 -0.73
CA SER A 48 -4.53 -4.61 -2.11
C SER A 48 -5.92 -4.02 -2.38
N ASN A 49 -6.95 -4.68 -1.87
CA ASN A 49 -8.32 -4.19 -2.05
C ASN A 49 -8.51 -2.85 -1.36
N CYS A 50 -7.87 -2.67 -0.21
CA CYS A 50 -7.94 -1.39 0.49
C CYS A 50 -7.25 -0.29 -0.33
N LEU A 51 -6.11 -0.61 -0.92
CA LEU A 51 -5.37 0.34 -1.74
C LEU A 51 -6.16 0.77 -2.98
N ARG A 52 -6.93 -0.14 -3.55
CA ARG A 52 -7.75 0.17 -4.73
C ARG A 52 -9.06 0.85 -4.37
N GLY A 53 -9.41 0.88 -3.10
CA GLY A 53 -10.65 1.49 -2.66
C GLY A 53 -11.83 0.53 -2.61
N ASP A 54 -11.61 -0.76 -2.86
CA ASP A 54 -12.68 -1.75 -2.80
C ASP A 54 -13.11 -2.02 -1.37
N ASN A 55 -12.17 -1.93 -0.44
CA ASN A 55 -12.44 -2.07 0.99
C ASN A 55 -12.03 -0.79 1.70
N LYS A 56 -12.77 -0.43 2.74
CA LYS A 56 -12.44 0.76 3.50
C LYS A 56 -11.21 0.56 4.38
N SER A 57 -10.98 -0.67 4.81
CA SER A 57 -9.86 -0.96 5.69
C SER A 57 -9.42 -2.41 5.49
N ALA A 58 -8.26 -2.72 6.00
CA ALA A 58 -7.75 -4.08 6.02
C ALA A 58 -7.14 -4.31 7.39
N GLY A 59 -7.60 -5.37 8.08
CA GLY A 59 -7.09 -5.68 9.40
C GLY A 59 -7.28 -4.57 10.42
N GLY A 60 -8.24 -3.70 10.19
CA GLY A 60 -8.50 -2.60 11.11
C GLY A 60 -7.71 -1.34 10.80
N PHE A 61 -7.00 -1.31 9.68
CA PHE A 61 -6.18 -0.16 9.29
C PHE A 61 -6.53 0.29 7.89
N ILE A 62 -6.21 1.53 7.59
CA ILE A 62 -6.36 2.09 6.25
C ILE A 62 -4.98 2.11 5.61
N PHE A 63 -4.91 1.69 4.35
CA PHE A 63 -3.65 1.68 3.59
C PHE A 63 -3.79 2.55 2.37
N LYS A 64 -2.75 3.31 2.07
CA LYS A 64 -2.68 4.14 0.89
C LYS A 64 -1.28 4.04 0.31
N TYR A 65 -1.17 4.25 -1.00
CA TYR A 65 0.15 4.30 -1.60
C TYR A 65 0.90 5.51 -1.07
N HIS A 66 2.18 5.31 -0.79
CA HIS A 66 3.05 6.39 -0.36
C HIS A 66 3.52 7.16 -1.58
N TYR A 67 3.24 8.43 -1.61
CA TYR A 67 3.69 9.30 -2.70
C TYR A 67 4.79 10.19 -2.17
N ALA A 68 6.03 9.89 -2.59
CA ALA A 68 7.17 10.71 -2.22
C ALA A 68 7.36 11.75 -3.31
N ASP A 69 7.60 12.95 -2.93
CA ASP A 69 7.82 14.03 -3.91
C ASP A 69 9.28 14.21 -4.22
#